data_c653fbca646d1ab2ee6d810fb7511e87
#
_entry.id   c653fbca646d1ab2ee6d810fb7511e87
#
_cell.length_a   1.000
_cell.length_b   1.000
_cell.length_c   1.000
_cell.angle_alpha   90.00
_cell.angle_beta   90.00
_cell.angle_gamma   90.00
#
_symmetry.space_group_name_H-M   'P 1'
#
loop_
_entity.id
_entity.type
_entity.pdbx_description
1 polymer ?
#
loop_
_entity_poly.entity_id
_entity_poly.type
_entity_poly.pdbx_seq_one_letter_code
_entity_poly.pdbx_strand_id
1 'polypeptide(L)'
;MALTLKNDEQPQPADADITFNVEGRYLYGAPAAGNALQGQLYLRPARDAVAALPGYQFGDITEEGVKRSLGDVDIKLDANGKAQLTVENQWDQLHSPLNLILQASLLETGGRPVTRRATQAIWPAEALPGIRPLFGNKSIYDYRSDSYRDEPTVPENSLADFDIVYANSQGEKLAAEKLNVRLIRERRDYYWSFSDSEGWQSRYDAKDLQEDERSITVPAEGSTKVSFPVEWGSYRLEVQAGEKLSAACVFRRAMTGRIIPMVRAALCARIRSNSA
;
A
#
# COMPACT_ATOMS: atom_id res chain seq x y z
N MET A 1 19.88 27.53 0.95
CA MET A 1 20.29 26.53 -0.04
C MET A 1 19.11 26.00 -0.82
N ALA A 2 19.34 25.46 -2.01
CA ALA A 2 18.37 24.70 -2.81
C ALA A 2 18.92 23.28 -3.02
N LEU A 3 18.07 22.29 -2.88
CA LEU A 3 18.38 20.88 -3.14
C LEU A 3 17.45 20.39 -4.25
N THR A 4 18.01 19.76 -5.26
CA THR A 4 17.28 19.10 -6.34
C THR A 4 17.64 17.62 -6.34
N LEU A 5 16.64 16.76 -6.37
CA LEU A 5 16.78 15.32 -6.56
C LEU A 5 16.10 14.98 -7.89
N LYS A 6 16.81 14.30 -8.78
CA LYS A 6 16.32 13.85 -10.08
C LYS A 6 16.52 12.36 -10.20
N ASN A 7 15.54 11.69 -10.75
CA ASN A 7 15.56 10.28 -11.12
C ASN A 7 14.89 10.13 -12.48
N ASP A 8 14.77 8.92 -12.95
CA ASP A 8 14.05 8.65 -14.21
C ASP A 8 12.55 8.92 -14.01
N GLU A 9 11.91 9.54 -15.01
CA GLU A 9 10.48 9.79 -14.99
C GLU A 9 9.66 8.53 -15.34
N GLN A 10 10.30 7.58 -16.01
CA GLN A 10 9.65 6.32 -16.41
C GLN A 10 9.80 5.26 -15.32
N PRO A 11 8.78 4.42 -15.13
CA PRO A 11 8.91 3.25 -14.26
C PRO A 11 10.05 2.36 -14.71
N GLN A 12 10.90 1.95 -13.77
CA GLN A 12 12.02 1.06 -14.03
C GLN A 12 11.62 -0.40 -13.85
N PRO A 13 12.20 -1.34 -14.60
CA PRO A 13 11.99 -2.76 -14.38
C PRO A 13 12.57 -3.21 -13.04
N ALA A 14 12.07 -4.34 -12.52
CA ALA A 14 12.45 -4.83 -11.19
C ALA A 14 13.90 -5.31 -11.09
N ASP A 15 14.54 -5.62 -12.21
CA ASP A 15 15.93 -6.09 -12.30
C ASP A 15 16.96 -4.95 -12.43
N ALA A 16 16.52 -3.69 -12.51
CA ALA A 16 17.41 -2.54 -12.69
C ALA A 16 17.86 -1.94 -11.35
N ASP A 17 19.12 -1.51 -11.32
CA ASP A 17 19.62 -0.60 -10.29
C ASP A 17 19.05 0.81 -10.51
N ILE A 18 18.78 1.52 -9.44
CA ILE A 18 18.15 2.83 -9.50
C ILE A 18 19.13 3.91 -9.08
N THR A 19 19.22 4.95 -9.91
CA THR A 19 20.13 6.07 -9.68
C THR A 19 19.36 7.37 -9.44
N PHE A 20 19.70 8.03 -8.33
CA PHE A 20 19.26 9.39 -8.02
C PHE A 20 20.41 10.37 -8.26
N ASN A 21 20.16 11.41 -9.08
CA ASN A 21 21.08 12.50 -9.27
C ASN A 21 20.73 13.63 -8.32
N VAL A 22 21.72 14.06 -7.55
CA VAL A 22 21.59 15.09 -6.51
C VAL A 22 22.32 16.34 -6.97
N GLU A 23 21.69 17.50 -6.79
CA GLU A 23 22.32 18.80 -7.02
C GLU A 23 21.95 19.76 -5.88
N GLY A 24 22.99 20.31 -5.23
CA GLY A 24 22.88 21.31 -4.19
C GLY A 24 23.48 22.65 -4.62
N ARG A 25 22.73 23.74 -4.40
CA ARG A 25 23.19 25.10 -4.70
C ARG A 25 22.84 26.06 -3.57
N TYR A 26 23.69 27.05 -3.37
CA TYR A 26 23.34 28.21 -2.55
C TYR A 26 22.35 29.11 -3.30
N LEU A 27 21.57 29.91 -2.57
CA LEU A 27 20.55 30.79 -3.18
C LEU A 27 21.17 31.88 -4.10
N TYR A 28 22.43 32.22 -3.89
CA TYR A 28 23.16 33.12 -4.77
C TYR A 28 23.83 32.43 -5.98
N GLY A 29 23.54 31.15 -6.20
CA GLY A 29 23.90 30.40 -7.42
C GLY A 29 25.16 29.56 -7.32
N ALA A 30 26.03 29.72 -6.32
CA ALA A 30 27.22 28.89 -6.17
C ALA A 30 26.89 27.43 -5.83
N PRO A 31 27.71 26.44 -6.26
CA PRO A 31 27.52 25.04 -5.88
C PRO A 31 27.74 24.84 -4.39
N ALA A 32 26.93 23.97 -3.78
CA ALA A 32 27.07 23.55 -2.38
C ALA A 32 28.14 22.45 -2.23
N ALA A 33 29.36 22.76 -2.70
CA ALA A 33 30.49 21.83 -2.74
C ALA A 33 30.87 21.35 -1.33
N GLY A 34 31.08 20.05 -1.18
CA GLY A 34 31.52 19.42 0.07
C GLY A 34 30.45 19.31 1.16
N ASN A 35 29.26 19.86 0.95
CA ASN A 35 28.17 19.74 1.91
C ASN A 35 27.68 18.30 2.02
N ALA A 36 27.32 17.87 3.24
CA ALA A 36 26.81 16.56 3.50
C ALA A 36 25.33 16.45 3.10
N LEU A 37 24.97 15.36 2.44
CA LEU A 37 23.60 14.92 2.18
C LEU A 37 23.32 13.71 3.05
N GLN A 38 22.36 13.83 3.93
CA GLN A 38 21.91 12.73 4.79
C GLN A 38 20.44 12.41 4.51
N GLY A 39 20.09 11.13 4.56
CA GLY A 39 18.74 10.73 4.26
C GLY A 39 18.46 9.26 4.51
N GLN A 40 17.28 8.83 4.03
CA GLN A 40 16.81 7.46 4.15
C GLN A 40 16.22 6.99 2.83
N LEU A 41 16.46 5.71 2.54
CA LEU A 41 15.85 4.96 1.45
C LEU A 41 14.82 3.99 2.00
N TYR A 42 13.66 3.94 1.36
CA TYR A 42 12.63 2.96 1.71
C TYR A 42 11.75 2.59 0.53
N LEU A 43 11.25 1.36 0.56
CA LEU A 43 10.27 0.84 -0.39
C LEU A 43 8.85 1.03 0.15
N ARG A 44 7.93 1.31 -0.77
CA ARG A 44 6.48 1.34 -0.52
C ARG A 44 5.74 0.71 -1.70
N PRO A 45 4.62 0.01 -1.46
CA PRO A 45 3.79 -0.49 -2.55
C PRO A 45 3.19 0.68 -3.34
N ALA A 46 3.19 0.57 -4.66
CA ALA A 46 2.60 1.54 -5.58
C ALA A 46 1.28 0.98 -6.14
N ARG A 47 0.21 1.02 -5.33
CA ARG A 47 -1.06 0.38 -5.71
C ARG A 47 -1.81 1.11 -6.82
N ASP A 48 -1.83 2.44 -6.76
CA ASP A 48 -2.39 3.32 -7.79
C ASP A 48 -1.29 3.70 -8.78
N ALA A 49 -0.52 2.71 -9.26
CA ALA A 49 0.71 2.93 -10.01
C ALA A 49 0.49 3.54 -11.40
N VAL A 50 -0.70 3.39 -11.97
CA VAL A 50 -1.00 3.77 -13.34
C VAL A 50 -2.00 4.92 -13.37
N ALA A 51 -1.52 6.14 -13.59
CA ALA A 51 -2.36 7.34 -13.59
C ALA A 51 -3.44 7.34 -14.70
N ALA A 52 -3.19 6.65 -15.82
CA ALA A 52 -4.14 6.51 -16.92
C ALA A 52 -5.32 5.56 -16.59
N LEU A 53 -5.22 4.77 -15.51
CA LEU A 53 -6.23 3.80 -15.08
C LEU A 53 -6.71 4.12 -13.64
N PRO A 54 -7.44 5.22 -13.44
CA PRO A 54 -7.84 5.63 -12.11
C PRO A 54 -8.76 4.61 -11.45
N GLY A 55 -8.53 4.37 -10.14
CA GLY A 55 -9.30 3.44 -9.34
C GLY A 55 -8.91 1.97 -9.48
N TYR A 56 -8.04 1.62 -10.42
CA TYR A 56 -7.47 0.27 -10.48
C TYR A 56 -6.29 0.15 -9.51
N GLN A 57 -6.30 -0.93 -8.75
CA GLN A 57 -5.24 -1.31 -7.83
C GLN A 57 -4.42 -2.45 -8.42
N PHE A 58 -3.11 -2.30 -8.39
CA PHE A 58 -2.14 -3.28 -8.87
C PHE A 58 -1.33 -3.85 -7.71
N GLY A 59 -0.85 -5.06 -7.88
CA GLY A 59 -0.02 -5.74 -6.89
C GLY A 59 -0.79 -6.41 -5.77
N ASP A 60 -0.08 -7.28 -5.05
CA ASP A 60 -0.62 -8.08 -3.95
C ASP A 60 -0.45 -7.34 -2.62
N ILE A 61 -1.57 -7.08 -1.94
CA ILE A 61 -1.57 -6.45 -0.62
C ILE A 61 -0.94 -7.35 0.47
N THR A 62 -0.91 -8.64 0.22
CA THR A 62 -0.39 -9.63 1.18
C THR A 62 1.09 -9.92 0.98
N GLU A 63 1.70 -9.41 -0.10
CA GLU A 63 3.10 -9.63 -0.40
C GLU A 63 4.01 -9.01 0.66
N GLU A 64 4.86 -9.83 1.25
CA GLU A 64 5.82 -9.40 2.26
C GLU A 64 7.01 -8.65 1.63
N GLY A 65 7.62 -7.74 2.40
CA GLY A 65 8.80 -6.98 1.95
C GLY A 65 8.52 -5.75 1.08
N VAL A 66 7.30 -5.54 0.60
CA VAL A 66 6.93 -4.36 -0.20
C VAL A 66 6.98 -3.05 0.59
N LYS A 67 7.04 -3.12 1.92
CA LYS A 67 7.13 -1.97 2.82
C LYS A 67 8.28 -2.15 3.79
N ARG A 68 9.46 -1.63 3.43
CA ARG A 68 10.67 -1.73 4.27
C ARG A 68 11.59 -0.53 4.12
N SER A 69 12.46 -0.33 5.10
CA SER A 69 13.63 0.55 4.99
C SER A 69 14.76 -0.22 4.30
N LEU A 70 15.48 0.48 3.42
CA LEU A 70 16.69 -0.04 2.75
C LEU A 70 17.98 0.50 3.38
N GLY A 71 17.86 1.46 4.31
CA GLY A 71 19.00 2.01 5.04
C GLY A 71 19.11 3.52 4.95
N ASP A 72 20.17 4.02 5.58
CA ASP A 72 20.48 5.44 5.63
C ASP A 72 21.47 5.81 4.51
N VAL A 73 21.38 7.06 4.08
CA VAL A 73 22.28 7.67 3.09
C VAL A 73 23.11 8.75 3.77
N ASP A 74 24.43 8.68 3.62
CA ASP A 74 25.36 9.73 4.07
C ASP A 74 26.44 9.89 2.99
N ILE A 75 26.31 10.92 2.16
CA ILE A 75 27.25 11.23 1.07
C ILE A 75 27.60 12.72 1.09
N LYS A 76 28.71 13.08 0.43
CA LYS A 76 29.11 14.48 0.23
C LYS A 76 29.00 14.87 -1.23
N LEU A 77 28.57 16.09 -1.47
CA LEU A 77 28.54 16.66 -2.80
C LEU A 77 29.94 16.97 -3.28
N ASP A 78 30.17 16.82 -4.58
CA ASP A 78 31.45 17.11 -5.26
C ASP A 78 31.72 18.62 -5.35
N ALA A 79 32.82 19.00 -6.01
CA ALA A 79 33.21 20.40 -6.22
C ALA A 79 32.16 21.22 -7.01
N ASN A 80 31.31 20.57 -7.78
CA ASN A 80 30.22 21.18 -8.55
C ASN A 80 28.89 21.18 -7.80
N GLY A 81 28.87 20.74 -6.53
CA GLY A 81 27.66 20.60 -5.74
C GLY A 81 26.77 19.45 -6.19
N LYS A 82 27.33 18.40 -6.77
CA LYS A 82 26.59 17.25 -7.31
C LYS A 82 27.01 15.96 -6.63
N ALA A 83 26.10 14.99 -6.64
CA ALA A 83 26.37 13.60 -6.28
C ALA A 83 25.44 12.67 -7.06
N GLN A 84 25.86 11.42 -7.20
CA GLN A 84 25.08 10.35 -7.77
C GLN A 84 24.96 9.24 -6.74
N LEU A 85 23.72 8.85 -6.43
CA LEU A 85 23.41 7.76 -5.53
C LEU A 85 22.80 6.63 -6.32
N THR A 86 23.55 5.54 -6.49
CA THR A 86 23.04 4.31 -7.10
C THR A 86 22.62 3.35 -5.99
N VAL A 87 21.40 2.87 -6.07
CA VAL A 87 20.81 1.90 -5.16
C VAL A 87 20.77 0.57 -5.89
N GLU A 88 21.55 -0.39 -5.40
CA GLU A 88 21.56 -1.75 -5.92
C GLU A 88 20.20 -2.39 -5.74
N ASN A 89 19.81 -3.23 -6.68
CA ASN A 89 18.56 -3.94 -6.67
C ASN A 89 18.45 -4.88 -5.45
N GLN A 90 17.41 -4.71 -4.65
CA GLN A 90 17.06 -5.55 -3.50
C GLN A 90 15.59 -5.97 -3.53
N TRP A 91 14.91 -5.79 -4.67
CA TRP A 91 13.47 -5.99 -4.85
C TRP A 91 13.12 -6.93 -6.01
N ASP A 92 14.10 -7.60 -6.58
CA ASP A 92 13.96 -8.55 -7.69
C ASP A 92 13.01 -9.72 -7.41
N GLN A 93 12.84 -10.08 -6.12
CA GLN A 93 11.92 -11.12 -5.67
C GLN A 93 10.47 -10.63 -5.53
N LEU A 94 10.23 -9.32 -5.62
CA LEU A 94 8.92 -8.73 -5.44
C LEU A 94 8.16 -8.64 -6.78
N HIS A 95 6.87 -8.92 -6.72
CA HIS A 95 6.00 -9.03 -7.89
C HIS A 95 4.98 -7.89 -7.99
N SER A 96 4.86 -7.09 -6.92
CA SER A 96 3.99 -5.91 -6.89
C SER A 96 4.72 -4.65 -7.37
N PRO A 97 4.01 -3.69 -7.98
CA PRO A 97 4.57 -2.38 -8.27
C PRO A 97 5.02 -1.67 -7.00
N LEU A 98 6.19 -1.02 -7.07
CA LEU A 98 6.83 -0.39 -5.92
C LEU A 98 7.20 1.06 -6.22
N ASN A 99 7.33 1.82 -5.16
CA ASN A 99 7.99 3.12 -5.13
C ASN A 99 9.25 3.03 -4.27
N LEU A 100 10.42 3.23 -4.88
CA LEU A 100 11.65 3.50 -4.16
C LEU A 100 11.69 4.99 -3.83
N ILE A 101 11.79 5.31 -2.55
CA ILE A 101 11.70 6.68 -2.06
C ILE A 101 13.01 7.05 -1.40
N LEU A 102 13.63 8.11 -1.90
CA LEU A 102 14.74 8.80 -1.26
C LEU A 102 14.20 10.06 -0.57
N GLN A 103 14.32 10.14 0.73
CA GLN A 103 14.11 11.37 1.49
C GLN A 103 15.46 11.83 2.01
N ALA A 104 15.96 12.96 1.53
CA ALA A 104 17.30 13.45 1.84
C ALA A 104 17.31 14.92 2.23
N SER A 105 18.25 15.27 3.11
CA SER A 105 18.48 16.61 3.65
C SER A 105 19.90 17.04 3.35
N LEU A 106 20.03 18.17 2.68
CA LEU A 106 21.32 18.83 2.48
C LEU A 106 21.66 19.69 3.70
N LEU A 107 22.79 19.41 4.31
CA LEU A 107 23.25 20.05 5.54
C LEU A 107 24.18 21.22 5.23
N GLU A 108 24.04 22.31 5.98
CA GLU A 108 24.92 23.48 5.95
C GLU A 108 25.41 23.78 7.37
N THR A 109 26.69 24.08 7.51
CA THR A 109 27.25 24.43 8.82
C THR A 109 26.60 25.72 9.35
N GLY A 110 25.85 25.61 10.46
CA GLY A 110 25.12 26.74 11.07
C GLY A 110 23.81 27.13 10.37
N GLY A 111 23.40 26.42 9.29
CA GLY A 111 22.16 26.66 8.56
C GLY A 111 21.06 25.64 8.88
N ARG A 112 19.85 25.90 8.36
CA ARG A 112 18.75 24.93 8.42
C ARG A 112 18.90 23.92 7.29
N PRO A 113 18.71 22.62 7.55
CA PRO A 113 18.73 21.60 6.50
C PRO A 113 17.62 21.84 5.48
N VAL A 114 17.91 21.55 4.22
CA VAL A 114 16.91 21.56 3.14
C VAL A 114 16.58 20.12 2.77
N THR A 115 15.36 19.72 3.09
CA THR A 115 14.89 18.34 2.82
C THR A 115 14.09 18.27 1.53
N ARG A 116 14.34 17.22 0.74
CA ARG A 116 13.58 16.87 -0.46
C ARG A 116 13.31 15.38 -0.49
N ARG A 117 12.29 15.03 -1.27
CA ARG A 117 11.92 13.65 -1.53
C ARG A 117 11.90 13.42 -3.04
N ALA A 118 12.48 12.30 -3.46
CA ALA A 118 12.37 11.77 -4.80
C ALA A 118 11.74 10.38 -4.74
N THR A 119 10.98 10.02 -5.76
CA THR A 119 10.29 8.74 -5.83
C THR A 119 10.53 8.15 -7.21
N GLN A 120 11.07 6.93 -7.26
CA GLN A 120 11.22 6.16 -8.49
C GLN A 120 10.21 5.02 -8.47
N ALA A 121 9.36 4.99 -9.49
CA ALA A 121 8.44 3.88 -9.70
C ALA A 121 9.20 2.65 -10.25
N ILE A 122 8.85 1.48 -9.75
CA ILE A 122 9.35 0.18 -10.18
C ILE A 122 8.17 -0.66 -10.61
N TRP A 123 8.26 -1.23 -11.82
CA TRP A 123 7.23 -2.08 -12.38
C TRP A 123 7.80 -3.46 -12.67
N PRO A 124 7.32 -4.54 -12.00
CA PRO A 124 8.02 -5.82 -11.94
C PRO A 124 7.85 -6.72 -13.17
N ALA A 125 6.97 -6.37 -14.11
CA ALA A 125 6.67 -7.20 -15.27
C ALA A 125 6.30 -6.36 -16.50
N GLU A 126 6.13 -6.98 -17.66
CA GLU A 126 5.62 -6.29 -18.85
C GLU A 126 4.20 -5.74 -18.62
N ALA A 127 3.34 -6.55 -18.03
CA ALA A 127 1.99 -6.15 -17.64
C ALA A 127 1.52 -6.87 -16.37
N LEU A 128 0.57 -6.27 -15.69
CA LEU A 128 -0.01 -6.78 -14.45
C LEU A 128 -1.55 -6.73 -14.48
N PRO A 129 -2.21 -7.63 -13.76
CA PRO A 129 -3.64 -7.49 -13.53
C PRO A 129 -3.92 -6.31 -12.60
N GLY A 130 -4.95 -5.54 -12.94
CA GLY A 130 -5.47 -4.44 -12.12
C GLY A 130 -6.92 -4.71 -11.73
N ILE A 131 -7.28 -4.44 -10.48
CA ILE A 131 -8.60 -4.66 -9.91
C ILE A 131 -9.21 -3.31 -9.54
N ARG A 132 -10.42 -3.03 -10.01
CA ARG A 132 -11.20 -1.87 -9.60
C ARG A 132 -12.52 -2.31 -8.98
N PRO A 133 -12.76 -2.08 -7.67
CA PRO A 133 -14.08 -2.28 -7.09
C PRO A 133 -15.08 -1.30 -7.71
N LEU A 134 -16.28 -1.79 -8.03
CA LEU A 134 -17.38 -0.99 -8.59
C LEU A 134 -18.39 -0.56 -7.51
N PHE A 135 -17.98 -0.56 -6.26
CA PHE A 135 -18.72 -0.11 -5.09
C PHE A 135 -17.90 0.91 -4.31
N GLY A 136 -18.56 1.72 -3.52
CA GLY A 136 -17.92 2.82 -2.81
C GLY A 136 -17.18 2.39 -1.54
N ASN A 137 -16.47 3.33 -0.97
CA ASN A 137 -15.83 3.19 0.34
C ASN A 137 -16.80 3.62 1.45
N LYS A 138 -16.68 3.00 2.62
CA LYS A 138 -17.27 3.49 3.87
C LYS A 138 -16.17 3.82 4.86
N SER A 139 -16.36 4.90 5.57
CA SER A 139 -15.49 5.30 6.66
C SER A 139 -15.76 4.40 7.87
N ILE A 140 -14.79 3.61 8.25
CA ILE A 140 -14.86 2.64 9.35
C ILE A 140 -13.91 3.09 10.44
N TYR A 141 -14.41 3.15 11.69
CA TYR A 141 -13.57 3.50 12.82
C TYR A 141 -12.69 2.31 13.23
N ASP A 142 -11.39 2.55 13.26
CA ASP A 142 -10.41 1.59 13.72
C ASP A 142 -10.03 1.89 15.18
N TYR A 143 -10.52 1.06 16.10
CA TYR A 143 -10.26 1.21 17.53
C TYR A 143 -8.79 1.05 17.93
N ARG A 144 -7.94 0.46 17.07
CA ARG A 144 -6.50 0.29 17.36
C ARG A 144 -5.70 1.54 17.08
N SER A 145 -6.05 2.24 16.01
CA SER A 145 -5.38 3.48 15.60
C SER A 145 -6.11 4.74 16.04
N ASP A 146 -7.26 4.59 16.71
CA ASP A 146 -8.15 5.69 17.13
C ASP A 146 -8.48 6.65 15.97
N SER A 147 -8.71 6.08 14.80
CA SER A 147 -8.91 6.85 13.56
C SER A 147 -9.93 6.21 12.64
N TYR A 148 -10.48 7.02 11.74
CA TYR A 148 -11.32 6.52 10.65
C TYR A 148 -10.45 6.16 9.45
N ARG A 149 -10.76 5.04 8.80
CA ARG A 149 -10.20 4.69 7.51
C ARG A 149 -11.29 4.31 6.53
N ASP A 150 -11.09 4.69 5.29
CA ASP A 150 -12.03 4.36 4.22
C ASP A 150 -11.70 2.97 3.68
N GLU A 151 -12.69 2.07 3.72
CA GLU A 151 -12.56 0.72 3.18
C GLU A 151 -13.60 0.47 2.09
N PRO A 152 -13.23 -0.20 0.99
CA PRO A 152 -14.19 -0.66 -0.01
C PRO A 152 -15.26 -1.52 0.66
N THR A 153 -16.52 -1.12 0.53
CA THR A 153 -17.64 -1.75 1.26
C THR A 153 -18.80 -2.03 0.34
N VAL A 154 -19.14 -3.30 0.19
CA VAL A 154 -20.28 -3.75 -0.61
C VAL A 154 -21.59 -3.38 0.09
N PRO A 155 -22.53 -2.70 -0.60
CA PRO A 155 -23.85 -2.40 -0.05
C PRO A 155 -24.66 -3.67 0.23
N GLU A 156 -25.65 -3.56 1.14
CA GLU A 156 -26.60 -4.65 1.37
C GLU A 156 -27.37 -5.03 0.11
N ASN A 157 -27.67 -6.31 -0.01
CA ASN A 157 -28.47 -6.87 -1.12
C ASN A 157 -27.87 -6.61 -2.51
N SER A 158 -26.58 -6.30 -2.61
CA SER A 158 -25.85 -6.16 -3.86
C SER A 158 -24.75 -7.21 -3.99
N LEU A 159 -24.34 -7.45 -5.23
CA LEU A 159 -23.16 -8.26 -5.51
C LEU A 159 -21.89 -7.43 -5.29
N ALA A 160 -20.80 -8.11 -4.99
CA ALA A 160 -19.47 -7.52 -5.04
C ALA A 160 -19.00 -7.50 -6.49
N ASP A 161 -19.12 -6.34 -7.12
CA ASP A 161 -18.81 -6.14 -8.53
C ASP A 161 -17.39 -5.56 -8.67
N PHE A 162 -16.62 -6.14 -9.56
CA PHE A 162 -15.25 -5.68 -9.86
C PHE A 162 -15.04 -5.59 -11.36
N ASP A 163 -14.18 -4.68 -11.74
CA ASP A 163 -13.68 -4.54 -13.10
C ASP A 163 -12.20 -4.91 -13.13
N ILE A 164 -11.81 -5.80 -14.03
CA ILE A 164 -10.46 -6.37 -14.13
C ILE A 164 -9.86 -5.98 -15.47
N VAL A 165 -8.65 -5.44 -15.43
CA VAL A 165 -7.83 -5.13 -16.61
C VAL A 165 -6.50 -5.89 -16.52
N TYR A 166 -5.84 -6.03 -17.65
CA TYR A 166 -4.44 -6.42 -17.73
C TYR A 166 -3.69 -5.33 -18.46
N ALA A 167 -2.74 -4.65 -17.79
CA ALA A 167 -2.15 -3.43 -18.32
C ALA A 167 -0.65 -3.32 -18.01
N ASN A 168 0.06 -2.57 -18.86
CA ASN A 168 1.45 -2.21 -18.63
C ASN A 168 1.57 -0.95 -17.74
N SER A 169 2.80 -0.55 -17.43
CA SER A 169 3.09 0.62 -16.59
C SER A 169 2.64 1.95 -17.20
N GLN A 170 2.41 2.02 -18.50
CA GLN A 170 1.94 3.21 -19.22
C GLN A 170 0.40 3.30 -19.24
N GLY A 171 -0.30 2.23 -18.83
CA GLY A 171 -1.75 2.16 -18.84
C GLY A 171 -2.34 1.62 -20.14
N GLU A 172 -1.53 1.09 -21.01
CA GLU A 172 -2.01 0.37 -22.19
C GLU A 172 -2.58 -0.96 -21.75
N LYS A 173 -3.82 -1.21 -22.13
CA LYS A 173 -4.53 -2.44 -21.82
C LYS A 173 -4.13 -3.52 -22.80
N LEU A 174 -3.80 -4.68 -22.29
CA LEU A 174 -3.37 -5.84 -23.05
C LEU A 174 -4.36 -6.99 -22.87
N ALA A 175 -4.42 -7.88 -23.85
CA ALA A 175 -5.19 -9.10 -23.72
C ALA A 175 -4.50 -10.06 -22.74
N ALA A 176 -5.28 -10.73 -21.92
CA ALA A 176 -4.82 -11.83 -21.09
C ALA A 176 -5.80 -12.99 -21.13
N GLU A 177 -5.29 -14.15 -21.50
CA GLU A 177 -6.04 -15.40 -21.43
C GLU A 177 -5.77 -16.07 -20.08
N LYS A 178 -6.80 -16.64 -19.46
CA LYS A 178 -6.70 -17.46 -18.26
C LYS A 178 -6.15 -16.74 -17.03
N LEU A 179 -6.65 -15.54 -16.75
CA LEU A 179 -6.45 -14.95 -15.44
C LEU A 179 -7.25 -15.76 -14.41
N ASN A 180 -6.59 -16.21 -13.35
CA ASN A 180 -7.26 -16.91 -12.27
C ASN A 180 -7.77 -15.91 -11.24
N VAL A 181 -9.09 -15.90 -11.00
CA VAL A 181 -9.74 -15.01 -10.03
C VAL A 181 -10.23 -15.84 -8.87
N ARG A 182 -9.77 -15.52 -7.67
CA ARG A 182 -10.15 -16.19 -6.42
C ARG A 182 -10.80 -15.22 -5.46
N LEU A 183 -11.95 -15.61 -4.92
CA LEU A 183 -12.59 -14.92 -3.80
C LEU A 183 -12.25 -15.64 -2.51
N ILE A 184 -11.60 -14.94 -1.60
CA ILE A 184 -11.18 -15.47 -0.31
C ILE A 184 -11.91 -14.70 0.79
N ARG A 185 -12.56 -15.44 1.69
CA ARG A 185 -13.15 -14.90 2.90
C ARG A 185 -12.12 -14.97 4.02
N GLU A 186 -11.79 -13.82 4.60
CA GLU A 186 -10.89 -13.72 5.74
C GLU A 186 -11.69 -13.88 7.02
N ARG A 187 -11.59 -15.04 7.64
CA ARG A 187 -12.24 -15.33 8.91
C ARG A 187 -11.26 -15.14 10.05
N ARG A 188 -11.68 -14.44 11.09
CA ARG A 188 -10.91 -14.28 12.32
C ARG A 188 -11.71 -14.83 13.48
N ASP A 189 -11.23 -15.96 14.04
CA ASP A 189 -11.80 -16.60 15.21
C ASP A 189 -11.09 -16.04 16.45
N TYR A 190 -11.78 -15.19 17.22
CA TYR A 190 -11.24 -14.57 18.43
C TYR A 190 -11.39 -15.48 19.63
N TYR A 191 -10.32 -15.56 20.43
CA TYR A 191 -10.34 -16.28 21.72
C TYR A 191 -9.51 -15.52 22.76
N TRP A 192 -9.79 -15.78 24.02
CA TRP A 192 -9.03 -15.25 25.12
C TRP A 192 -7.94 -16.23 25.52
N SER A 193 -6.71 -15.74 25.67
CA SER A 193 -5.58 -16.51 26.20
C SER A 193 -5.01 -15.82 27.42
N PHE A 194 -4.56 -16.59 28.40
CA PHE A 194 -3.89 -16.11 29.60
C PHE A 194 -2.43 -16.52 29.57
N SER A 195 -1.54 -15.59 29.92
CA SER A 195 -0.15 -15.87 30.23
C SER A 195 0.25 -15.16 31.53
N ASP A 196 1.19 -15.73 32.27
CA ASP A 196 1.64 -15.16 33.54
C ASP A 196 2.36 -13.80 33.36
N SER A 197 2.93 -13.55 32.19
CA SER A 197 3.64 -12.31 31.87
C SER A 197 2.74 -11.18 31.34
N GLU A 198 1.63 -11.52 30.68
CA GLU A 198 0.79 -10.55 29.96
C GLU A 198 -0.68 -10.51 30.45
N GLY A 199 -1.06 -11.47 31.32
CA GLY A 199 -2.44 -11.60 31.78
C GLY A 199 -3.39 -12.11 30.68
N TRP A 200 -4.67 -11.73 30.78
CA TRP A 200 -5.68 -12.05 29.77
C TRP A 200 -5.53 -11.18 28.51
N GLN A 201 -5.31 -11.82 27.37
CA GLN A 201 -5.26 -11.14 26.07
C GLN A 201 -6.24 -11.76 25.08
N SER A 202 -6.86 -10.90 24.28
CA SER A 202 -7.63 -11.34 23.12
C SER A 202 -6.68 -11.65 21.98
N ARG A 203 -6.71 -12.89 21.53
CA ARG A 203 -5.97 -13.38 20.34
C ARG A 203 -6.97 -13.81 19.28
N TYR A 204 -6.50 -13.99 18.06
CA TYR A 204 -7.33 -14.53 17.00
C TYR A 204 -6.51 -15.44 16.09
N ASP A 205 -7.17 -16.44 15.57
CA ASP A 205 -6.67 -17.26 14.46
C ASP A 205 -7.26 -16.70 13.17
N ALA A 206 -6.39 -16.39 12.22
CA ALA A 206 -6.79 -15.99 10.88
C ALA A 206 -6.90 -17.23 10.00
N LYS A 207 -8.03 -17.37 9.30
CA LYS A 207 -8.27 -18.44 8.35
C LYS A 207 -8.75 -17.85 7.04
N ASP A 208 -8.09 -18.22 5.97
CA ASP A 208 -8.49 -17.89 4.61
C ASP A 208 -9.34 -19.02 4.07
N LEU A 209 -10.58 -18.73 3.74
CA LEU A 209 -11.53 -19.66 3.15
C LEU A 209 -11.77 -19.27 1.70
N GLN A 210 -11.32 -20.12 0.77
CA GLN A 210 -11.61 -19.91 -0.65
C GLN A 210 -13.10 -20.20 -0.90
N GLU A 211 -13.84 -19.18 -1.31
CA GLU A 211 -15.29 -19.28 -1.57
C GLU A 211 -15.62 -19.46 -3.05
N ASP A 212 -14.80 -18.89 -3.93
CA ASP A 212 -14.99 -19.01 -5.39
C ASP A 212 -13.63 -18.96 -6.09
N GLU A 213 -13.55 -19.68 -7.22
CA GLU A 213 -12.41 -19.65 -8.12
C GLU A 213 -12.89 -19.81 -9.56
N ARG A 214 -12.44 -18.90 -10.42
CA ARG A 214 -12.79 -18.95 -11.84
C ARG A 214 -11.68 -18.41 -12.71
N SER A 215 -11.58 -18.95 -13.92
CA SER A 215 -10.69 -18.41 -14.95
C SER A 215 -11.45 -17.45 -15.84
N ILE A 216 -10.86 -16.28 -16.10
CA ILE A 216 -11.42 -15.26 -16.97
C ILE A 216 -10.44 -14.89 -18.08
N THR A 217 -10.97 -14.30 -19.14
CA THR A 217 -10.20 -13.69 -20.24
C THR A 217 -10.45 -12.18 -20.21
N VAL A 218 -9.40 -11.40 -20.32
CA VAL A 218 -9.47 -9.95 -20.48
C VAL A 218 -9.12 -9.60 -21.93
N PRO A 219 -10.00 -8.88 -22.64
CA PRO A 219 -9.73 -8.48 -24.01
C PRO A 219 -8.67 -7.37 -24.07
N ALA A 220 -7.96 -7.26 -25.20
CA ALA A 220 -7.16 -6.09 -25.49
C ALA A 220 -8.04 -4.83 -25.50
N GLU A 221 -7.52 -3.71 -25.01
CA GLU A 221 -8.22 -2.42 -24.94
C GLU A 221 -9.52 -2.40 -24.09
N GLY A 222 -9.83 -3.52 -23.39
CA GLY A 222 -11.04 -3.68 -22.61
C GLY A 222 -10.82 -3.95 -21.13
N SER A 223 -11.90 -4.38 -20.49
CA SER A 223 -11.92 -4.91 -19.12
C SER A 223 -12.92 -6.03 -19.02
N THR A 224 -12.80 -6.85 -17.99
CA THR A 224 -13.75 -7.93 -17.71
C THR A 224 -14.40 -7.71 -16.36
N LYS A 225 -15.72 -7.63 -16.35
CA LYS A 225 -16.50 -7.50 -15.12
C LYS A 225 -16.70 -8.86 -14.48
N VAL A 226 -16.45 -8.96 -13.18
CA VAL A 226 -16.76 -10.13 -12.34
C VAL A 226 -17.65 -9.71 -11.17
N SER A 227 -18.58 -10.60 -10.81
CA SER A 227 -19.56 -10.35 -9.74
C SER A 227 -19.63 -11.54 -8.83
N PHE A 228 -19.65 -11.30 -7.52
CA PHE A 228 -19.69 -12.34 -6.50
C PHE A 228 -20.82 -12.06 -5.51
N PRO A 229 -21.65 -13.06 -5.19
CA PRO A 229 -22.50 -13.01 -4.01
C PRO A 229 -21.61 -13.13 -2.78
N VAL A 230 -21.74 -12.18 -1.84
CA VAL A 230 -20.96 -12.19 -0.60
C VAL A 230 -21.89 -12.03 0.59
N GLU A 231 -21.57 -12.71 1.68
CA GLU A 231 -22.21 -12.50 2.98
C GLU A 231 -21.49 -11.40 3.76
N TRP A 232 -21.98 -11.04 4.96
CA TRP A 232 -21.25 -10.14 5.82
C TRP A 232 -19.86 -10.71 6.18
N GLY A 233 -18.85 -9.86 6.23
CA GLY A 233 -17.49 -10.28 6.54
C GLY A 233 -16.43 -9.47 5.80
N SER A 234 -15.19 -9.90 5.98
CA SER A 234 -14.02 -9.38 5.27
C SER A 234 -13.61 -10.35 4.18
N TYR A 235 -13.27 -9.82 3.02
CA TYR A 235 -12.94 -10.59 1.83
C TYR A 235 -11.69 -10.03 1.16
N ARG A 236 -11.04 -10.88 0.41
CA ARG A 236 -9.95 -10.55 -0.50
C ARG A 236 -10.25 -11.13 -1.87
N LEU A 237 -10.26 -10.29 -2.89
CA LEU A 237 -10.28 -10.74 -4.29
C LEU A 237 -8.85 -10.77 -4.78
N GLU A 238 -8.42 -11.92 -5.27
CA GLU A 238 -7.11 -12.11 -5.88
C GLU A 238 -7.27 -12.37 -7.37
N VAL A 239 -6.43 -11.75 -8.18
CA VAL A 239 -6.34 -12.01 -9.62
C VAL A 239 -4.90 -12.34 -9.95
N GLN A 240 -4.68 -13.53 -10.50
CA GLN A 240 -3.37 -14.07 -10.78
C GLN A 240 -3.18 -14.28 -12.29
N ALA A 241 -2.07 -13.76 -12.81
CA ALA A 241 -1.60 -13.98 -14.17
C ALA A 241 -0.36 -14.89 -14.12
N GLY A 242 -0.51 -16.19 -14.46
CA GLY A 242 0.54 -17.19 -14.28
C GLY A 242 0.76 -17.55 -12.80
N GLU A 243 1.96 -17.99 -12.43
CA GLU A 243 2.23 -18.50 -11.09
C GLU A 243 2.66 -17.40 -10.08
N LYS A 244 3.23 -16.32 -10.56
CA LYS A 244 3.93 -15.34 -9.71
C LYS A 244 3.27 -13.96 -9.65
N LEU A 245 2.53 -13.58 -10.69
CA LEU A 245 1.96 -12.23 -10.78
C LEU A 245 0.54 -12.22 -10.24
N SER A 246 0.30 -11.41 -9.22
CA SER A 246 -1.02 -11.27 -8.63
C SER A 246 -1.38 -9.81 -8.35
N ALA A 247 -2.68 -9.56 -8.29
CA ALA A 247 -3.24 -8.36 -7.72
C ALA A 247 -4.28 -8.76 -6.67
N ALA A 248 -4.33 -8.06 -5.56
CA ALA A 248 -5.29 -8.35 -4.52
C ALA A 248 -5.98 -7.08 -4.01
N CYS A 249 -7.30 -7.14 -3.87
CA CYS A 249 -8.13 -6.09 -3.33
C CYS A 249 -8.87 -6.60 -2.10
N VAL A 250 -8.66 -5.97 -0.94
CA VAL A 250 -9.41 -6.25 0.29
C VAL A 250 -10.64 -5.38 0.32
N PHE A 251 -11.77 -5.97 0.66
CA PHE A 251 -13.04 -5.30 0.79
C PHE A 251 -13.88 -5.94 1.90
N ARG A 252 -14.96 -5.26 2.27
CA ARG A 252 -15.83 -5.73 3.32
C ARG A 252 -17.30 -5.65 2.89
N ARG A 253 -18.11 -6.55 3.41
CA ARG A 253 -19.54 -6.35 3.49
C ARG A 253 -19.92 -6.12 4.94
N ALA A 254 -20.36 -4.90 5.26
CA ALA A 254 -20.80 -4.56 6.60
C ALA A 254 -22.25 -5.01 6.82
N MET A 255 -22.56 -5.45 8.04
CA MET A 255 -23.96 -5.51 8.47
C MET A 255 -24.49 -4.08 8.60
N THR A 256 -25.63 -3.79 8.02
CA THR A 256 -26.40 -2.60 8.36
C THR A 256 -27.28 -2.91 9.57
N GLY A 257 -26.65 -3.23 10.68
CA GLY A 257 -27.30 -3.10 11.98
C GLY A 257 -27.04 -1.68 12.48
N ARG A 258 -28.07 -0.95 12.92
CA ARG A 258 -27.88 0.20 13.79
C ARG A 258 -26.86 -0.21 14.84
N ILE A 259 -25.70 0.40 14.84
CA ILE A 259 -24.83 0.40 16.02
C ILE A 259 -25.69 1.10 17.07
N ILE A 260 -26.35 0.33 17.93
CA ILE A 260 -26.88 0.87 19.17
C ILE A 260 -25.60 1.25 19.92
N PRO A 261 -25.33 2.54 20.14
CA PRO A 261 -24.19 2.91 20.96
C PRO A 261 -24.44 2.21 22.29
N MET A 262 -23.53 1.34 22.72
CA MET A 262 -23.53 0.86 24.08
C MET A 262 -23.44 2.12 24.94
N VAL A 263 -24.58 2.57 25.43
CA VAL A 263 -24.66 3.55 26.48
C VAL A 263 -23.89 2.92 27.65
N ARG A 264 -22.74 3.52 27.95
CA ARG A 264 -22.04 3.26 29.21
C ARG A 264 -23.06 3.41 30.29
N ALA A 265 -23.57 2.29 30.80
CA ALA A 265 -24.31 2.26 32.05
C ALA A 265 -23.30 2.68 33.12
N ALA A 266 -23.29 3.97 33.42
CA ALA A 266 -22.63 4.48 34.59
C ALA A 266 -23.37 3.89 35.78
N LEU A 267 -22.81 2.84 36.34
CA LEU A 267 -23.24 2.27 37.60
C LEU A 267 -22.93 3.29 38.72
N CYS A 268 -23.80 4.26 38.90
CA CYS A 268 -23.82 5.11 40.07
C CYS A 268 -24.30 4.25 41.24
N ALA A 269 -23.36 3.60 41.91
CA ALA A 269 -23.60 3.05 43.24
C ALA A 269 -23.82 4.22 44.22
N ARG A 270 -25.06 4.58 44.46
CA ARG A 270 -25.45 5.42 45.60
C ARG A 270 -25.25 4.61 46.89
N ILE A 271 -24.13 4.83 47.55
CA ILE A 271 -23.94 4.45 48.93
C ILE A 271 -24.87 5.37 49.77
N ARG A 272 -25.99 4.85 50.23
CA ARG A 272 -26.76 5.49 51.31
C ARG A 272 -26.04 5.19 52.61
N SER A 273 -25.42 6.21 53.21
CA SER A 273 -25.07 6.20 54.63
C SER A 273 -26.35 6.30 55.44
N ASN A 274 -26.70 5.26 56.16
CA ASN A 274 -27.63 5.34 57.26
C ASN A 274 -26.83 5.67 58.53
N SER A 275 -26.98 6.88 59.01
CA SER A 275 -26.67 7.26 60.39
C SER A 275 -28.00 7.34 61.18
N ALA A 276 -28.13 6.53 62.17
CA ALA A 276 -28.90 6.79 63.42
C ALA A 276 -28.24 5.99 64.53
#